data_93f225c9e578931ef29c8861ce30d4aa
#
_entry.id   93f225c9e578931ef29c8861ce30d4aa
#
_cell.length_a   1.000
_cell.length_b   1.000
_cell.length_c   1.000
_cell.angle_alpha   90.00
_cell.angle_beta   90.00
_cell.angle_gamma   90.00
#
_symmetry.space_group_name_H-M   'P 1'
#
loop_
_entity.id
_entity.type
_entity.pdbx_description
1 polymer ?
#
loop_
_entity_poly.entity_id
_entity_poly.type
_entity_poly.pdbx_seq_one_letter_code
_entity_poly.pdbx_strand_id
1 'polypeptide(L)'
;MKRLALLLLAFTGLMSACSKDDPVPQDGPLTPDSPEGREAVTIPDEFLCSYLLKYFDLDRNGELSRYEASLVVRIDCPGNIVFGGKDYMCDATGIEACTNLHYLNLSGNDLTKLDVSNNKLLDTLDCSMNYNLKSLDISQNKNLLQLHCYACSLEIERWDLSANPELKDLRIGGDGFYSFSTISVLDCSNNHKLESLMAGQSQMSELYLDCPELNLVDLELNNLSSLDFSNCTKLTTLNITQNKITHLDLQCPDLDLLRCESNNLTALDVSNCPKLNVLYCNDNQLQELDLTNNKEIEYLHVSNNKIQNLDLTNLTILHELDCSNIEITNLHLNSPELTQLICTNCNLQKLEFLNVPNLSAIECQNNNLQSLDLSNLPALYLLKCYENQLETIDVSNNPELRGFFCNPMESLKTIYLNEGQDQLLRAFEKPEAAEVVYK
;
A
#
# COMPACT_ATOMS: atom_id res chain seq x y z
N MET A 1 3.60 15.70 -5.25
CA MET A 1 4.82 15.17 -4.59
C MET A 1 4.86 15.26 -3.05
N LYS A 2 3.95 15.96 -2.35
CA LYS A 2 3.98 16.02 -0.86
C LYS A 2 3.03 15.03 -0.15
N ARG A 3 2.10 14.37 -0.85
CA ARG A 3 1.17 13.36 -0.28
C ARG A 3 1.51 11.90 -0.64
N LEU A 4 2.27 11.64 -1.70
CA LEU A 4 2.80 10.30 -2.00
C LEU A 4 3.82 9.78 -0.96
N ALA A 5 4.32 10.65 -0.07
CA ALA A 5 5.23 10.29 1.03
C ALA A 5 4.49 9.86 2.31
N LEU A 6 3.16 9.81 2.32
CA LEU A 6 2.37 9.53 3.54
C LEU A 6 2.11 8.03 3.79
N LEU A 7 2.42 7.16 2.85
CA LEU A 7 2.33 5.70 3.05
C LEU A 7 3.49 5.11 3.89
N LEU A 8 4.50 5.92 4.21
CA LEU A 8 5.67 5.49 5.00
C LEU A 8 5.76 6.09 6.41
N LEU A 9 4.78 6.89 6.87
CA LEU A 9 4.91 7.66 8.12
C LEU A 9 3.69 7.63 9.06
N ALA A 10 2.85 6.60 9.02
CA ALA A 10 1.87 6.35 10.10
C ALA A 10 2.48 5.54 11.24
N PHE A 11 3.66 5.94 11.71
CA PHE A 11 4.38 5.33 12.83
C PHE A 11 4.46 6.29 14.02
N THR A 12 3.34 6.83 14.53
CA THR A 12 3.37 7.45 15.87
C THR A 12 1.99 7.43 16.52
N GLY A 13 1.86 6.60 17.55
CA GLY A 13 1.12 6.98 18.74
C GLY A 13 -0.32 6.54 18.87
N LEU A 14 -0.53 5.32 19.34
CA LEU A 14 -1.64 5.04 20.24
C LEU A 14 -1.06 4.41 21.52
N MET A 15 -0.74 5.26 22.48
CA MET A 15 -0.57 4.84 23.87
C MET A 15 -1.98 4.63 24.43
N SER A 16 -2.48 3.40 24.36
CA SER A 16 -3.72 3.01 25.03
C SER A 16 -3.43 2.71 26.49
N ALA A 17 -4.19 3.35 27.37
CA ALA A 17 -4.10 3.19 28.80
C ALA A 17 -4.54 1.78 29.24
N CYS A 18 -3.72 1.10 30.04
CA CYS A 18 -4.06 -0.12 30.76
C CYS A 18 -5.36 0.04 31.54
N SER A 19 -6.34 -0.83 31.32
CA SER A 19 -7.47 -1.03 32.22
C SER A 19 -7.01 -1.92 33.39
N LYS A 20 -7.28 -1.47 34.59
CA LYS A 20 -7.06 -2.23 35.85
C LYS A 20 -8.26 -3.16 36.02
N ASP A 21 -8.08 -4.46 35.80
CA ASP A 21 -8.85 -5.57 36.40
C ASP A 21 -8.52 -6.89 35.64
N ASP A 22 -7.34 -7.46 35.93
CA ASP A 22 -6.98 -8.80 35.46
C ASP A 22 -7.00 -9.80 36.63
N PRO A 23 -7.48 -11.06 36.41
CA PRO A 23 -7.53 -12.07 37.47
C PRO A 23 -6.13 -12.56 37.86
N VAL A 24 -5.84 -12.51 39.13
CA VAL A 24 -4.60 -12.99 39.76
C VAL A 24 -4.48 -14.52 39.55
N PRO A 25 -3.32 -15.07 39.11
CA PRO A 25 -3.08 -16.51 38.99
C PRO A 25 -3.24 -17.22 40.34
N GLN A 26 -3.73 -18.49 40.31
CA GLN A 26 -4.01 -19.28 41.53
C GLN A 26 -2.76 -19.82 42.26
N ASP A 27 -1.59 -19.78 41.62
CA ASP A 27 -0.31 -20.02 42.27
C ASP A 27 0.19 -18.68 42.80
N GLY A 28 0.43 -18.60 44.14
CA GLY A 28 0.80 -17.34 44.77
C GLY A 28 1.98 -16.67 44.05
N PRO A 29 2.10 -15.32 44.14
CA PRO A 29 3.14 -14.59 43.38
C PRO A 29 4.51 -15.16 43.72
N LEU A 30 5.35 -15.41 42.68
CA LEU A 30 6.75 -15.73 42.90
C LEU A 30 7.40 -14.64 43.77
N THR A 31 8.18 -15.08 44.75
CA THR A 31 8.93 -14.13 45.58
C THR A 31 10.43 -14.33 45.39
N PRO A 32 11.26 -13.31 45.59
CA PRO A 32 12.70 -13.44 45.43
C PRO A 32 13.32 -14.52 46.30
N ASP A 33 12.64 -14.87 47.40
CA ASP A 33 13.14 -15.84 48.39
C ASP A 33 12.53 -17.23 48.26
N SER A 34 11.52 -17.43 47.38
CA SER A 34 10.96 -18.76 47.14
C SER A 34 11.96 -19.64 46.36
N PRO A 35 11.98 -20.97 46.60
CA PRO A 35 12.85 -21.87 45.84
C PRO A 35 12.66 -21.74 44.34
N GLU A 36 11.39 -21.65 43.87
CA GLU A 36 11.06 -21.49 42.47
C GLU A 36 11.43 -20.11 41.92
N GLY A 37 11.30 -19.04 42.74
CA GLY A 37 11.68 -17.69 42.35
C GLY A 37 13.19 -17.53 42.12
N ARG A 38 14.01 -18.31 42.85
CA ARG A 38 15.49 -18.28 42.72
C ARG A 38 16.03 -19.15 41.57
N GLU A 39 15.21 -19.97 40.94
CA GLU A 39 15.66 -20.77 39.78
C GLU A 39 16.12 -19.84 38.66
N ALA A 40 17.34 -20.11 38.15
CA ALA A 40 17.84 -19.36 36.99
C ALA A 40 17.09 -19.78 35.69
N VAL A 41 16.74 -18.80 34.89
CA VAL A 41 16.18 -19.00 33.55
C VAL A 41 17.29 -19.37 32.60
N THR A 42 17.12 -20.43 31.84
CA THR A 42 18.07 -20.80 30.79
C THR A 42 17.83 -19.96 29.56
N ILE A 43 18.82 -19.17 29.15
CA ILE A 43 18.81 -18.30 27.97
C ILE A 43 20.01 -18.63 27.10
N PRO A 44 19.87 -19.51 26.09
CA PRO A 44 21.00 -20.00 25.29
C PRO A 44 21.60 -18.94 24.35
N ASP A 45 20.78 -17.99 23.89
CA ASP A 45 21.20 -16.95 22.97
C ASP A 45 21.95 -15.82 23.72
N GLU A 46 23.19 -15.56 23.32
CA GLU A 46 24.06 -14.56 23.99
C GLU A 46 23.52 -13.12 23.85
N PHE A 47 22.86 -12.82 22.70
CA PHE A 47 22.32 -11.48 22.47
C PHE A 47 21.10 -11.24 23.36
N LEU A 48 20.15 -12.19 23.39
CA LEU A 48 18.99 -12.15 24.29
C LEU A 48 19.42 -12.14 25.76
N CYS A 49 20.35 -13.01 26.15
CA CYS A 49 20.87 -13.08 27.50
C CYS A 49 21.46 -11.75 27.94
N SER A 50 22.34 -11.16 27.10
CA SER A 50 22.94 -9.85 27.40
C SER A 50 21.90 -8.74 27.53
N TYR A 51 20.86 -8.76 26.70
CA TYR A 51 19.75 -7.81 26.79
C TYR A 51 18.99 -7.96 28.09
N LEU A 52 18.57 -9.19 28.44
CA LEU A 52 17.76 -9.44 29.64
C LEU A 52 18.53 -9.15 30.92
N LEU A 53 19.79 -9.57 31.02
CA LEU A 53 20.64 -9.28 32.16
C LEU A 53 20.90 -7.78 32.32
N LYS A 54 21.10 -7.05 31.25
CA LYS A 54 21.34 -5.61 31.29
C LYS A 54 20.18 -4.83 31.91
N TYR A 55 18.94 -5.27 31.66
CA TYR A 55 17.75 -4.50 32.04
C TYR A 55 16.96 -5.09 33.21
N PHE A 56 17.11 -6.39 33.50
CA PHE A 56 16.25 -7.12 34.44
C PHE A 56 16.96 -7.93 35.49
N ASP A 57 18.29 -8.10 35.46
CA ASP A 57 19.09 -8.64 36.56
C ASP A 57 19.18 -7.59 37.68
N LEU A 58 18.24 -7.68 38.63
CA LEU A 58 18.05 -6.66 39.67
C LEU A 58 19.08 -6.78 40.82
N ASP A 59 19.51 -8.01 41.13
CA ASP A 59 20.48 -8.26 42.20
C ASP A 59 21.93 -8.27 41.69
N ARG A 60 22.11 -8.18 40.34
CA ARG A 60 23.38 -8.13 39.61
C ARG A 60 24.28 -9.34 39.86
N ASN A 61 23.67 -10.51 39.98
CA ASN A 61 24.38 -11.75 40.17
C ASN A 61 24.87 -12.39 38.86
N GLY A 62 24.43 -11.85 37.72
CA GLY A 62 24.79 -12.32 36.35
C GLY A 62 23.89 -13.46 35.84
N GLU A 63 22.80 -13.75 36.51
CA GLU A 63 21.78 -14.72 36.14
C GLU A 63 20.41 -14.06 36.19
N LEU A 64 19.48 -14.43 35.31
CA LEU A 64 18.09 -14.02 35.40
C LEU A 64 17.30 -15.08 36.14
N SER A 65 16.84 -14.74 37.34
CA SER A 65 15.95 -15.63 38.12
C SER A 65 14.52 -15.63 37.56
N ARG A 66 13.74 -16.70 37.85
CA ARG A 66 12.31 -16.75 37.48
C ARG A 66 11.52 -15.61 38.13
N TYR A 67 11.89 -15.15 39.34
CA TYR A 67 11.27 -13.99 39.94
C TYR A 67 11.49 -12.74 39.10
N GLU A 68 12.73 -12.46 38.71
CA GLU A 68 13.06 -11.30 37.86
C GLU A 68 12.39 -11.40 36.47
N ALA A 69 12.43 -12.57 35.87
CA ALA A 69 11.71 -12.82 34.61
C ALA A 69 10.20 -12.54 34.72
N SER A 70 9.59 -12.90 35.88
CA SER A 70 8.17 -12.63 36.13
C SER A 70 7.82 -11.15 36.25
N LEU A 71 8.80 -10.27 36.48
CA LEU A 71 8.60 -8.82 36.55
C LEU A 71 8.70 -8.14 35.17
N VAL A 72 9.11 -8.89 34.13
CA VAL A 72 9.28 -8.36 32.77
C VAL A 72 7.92 -8.18 32.13
N VAL A 73 7.58 -6.93 31.83
CA VAL A 73 6.33 -6.57 31.13
C VAL A 73 6.55 -6.16 29.68
N ARG A 74 7.80 -5.84 29.32
CA ARG A 74 8.17 -5.38 27.97
C ARG A 74 9.56 -5.87 27.59
N ILE A 75 9.67 -6.49 26.44
CA ILE A 75 10.96 -6.79 25.75
C ILE A 75 10.92 -6.06 24.40
N ASP A 76 11.94 -5.23 24.16
CA ASP A 76 12.14 -4.50 22.91
C ASP A 76 13.57 -4.75 22.42
N CYS A 77 13.75 -5.87 21.72
CA CYS A 77 15.04 -6.41 21.35
C CYS A 77 15.10 -6.70 19.83
N PRO A 78 14.91 -5.66 18.99
CA PRO A 78 15.05 -5.83 17.56
C PRO A 78 16.49 -6.14 17.18
N GLY A 79 16.67 -7.04 16.22
CA GLY A 79 17.98 -7.33 15.61
C GLY A 79 18.30 -6.38 14.46
N ASN A 80 19.49 -6.52 13.90
CA ASN A 80 19.94 -5.73 12.76
C ASN A 80 20.43 -6.58 11.58
N ILE A 81 19.96 -7.82 11.49
CA ILE A 81 20.36 -8.78 10.44
C ILE A 81 20.15 -8.23 9.03
N VAL A 82 19.06 -7.47 8.82
CA VAL A 82 18.68 -6.86 7.54
C VAL A 82 19.77 -5.93 6.99
N PHE A 83 20.51 -5.29 7.89
CA PHE A 83 21.58 -4.34 7.51
C PHE A 83 22.97 -4.97 7.55
N GLY A 84 23.05 -6.31 7.62
CA GLY A 84 24.33 -7.04 7.68
C GLY A 84 25.07 -6.86 9.02
N GLY A 85 24.36 -6.47 10.06
CA GLY A 85 24.86 -6.42 11.43
C GLY A 85 25.09 -7.82 12.01
N LYS A 86 25.74 -7.87 13.17
CA LYS A 86 26.00 -9.10 13.92
C LYS A 86 25.22 -9.19 15.23
N ASP A 87 24.49 -8.14 15.57
CA ASP A 87 23.71 -8.04 16.80
C ASP A 87 22.30 -8.51 16.47
N TYR A 88 22.07 -9.81 16.51
CA TYR A 88 20.78 -10.43 16.27
C TYR A 88 20.66 -11.75 17.05
N MET A 89 19.46 -12.15 17.30
CA MET A 89 19.05 -13.34 18.04
C MET A 89 18.70 -14.48 17.07
N CYS A 90 19.10 -15.70 17.43
CA CYS A 90 18.73 -16.92 16.72
C CYS A 90 17.79 -17.82 17.52
N ASP A 91 17.73 -17.65 18.82
CA ASP A 91 16.94 -18.45 19.75
C ASP A 91 16.30 -17.56 20.82
N ALA A 92 14.98 -17.55 20.92
CA ALA A 92 14.22 -16.79 21.90
C ALA A 92 13.90 -17.59 23.17
N THR A 93 14.50 -18.77 23.37
CA THR A 93 14.31 -19.58 24.59
C THR A 93 14.66 -18.76 25.84
N GLY A 94 13.79 -18.83 26.84
CA GLY A 94 13.86 -18.03 28.07
C GLY A 94 12.76 -16.99 28.20
N ILE A 95 12.16 -16.51 27.10
CA ILE A 95 11.05 -15.56 27.15
C ILE A 95 9.78 -16.16 27.78
N GLU A 96 9.62 -17.49 27.71
CA GLU A 96 8.51 -18.20 28.32
C GLU A 96 8.44 -18.05 29.85
N ALA A 97 9.56 -17.68 30.48
CA ALA A 97 9.61 -17.36 31.92
C ALA A 97 9.04 -15.96 32.22
N CYS A 98 8.93 -15.09 31.22
CA CYS A 98 8.38 -13.73 31.34
C CYS A 98 6.85 -13.77 31.28
N THR A 99 6.21 -14.35 32.29
CA THR A 99 4.77 -14.63 32.27
C THR A 99 3.87 -13.39 32.33
N ASN A 100 4.41 -12.24 32.74
CA ASN A 100 3.70 -10.95 32.76
C ASN A 100 4.02 -10.08 31.54
N LEU A 101 4.56 -10.68 30.46
CA LEU A 101 4.94 -9.96 29.28
C LEU A 101 3.70 -9.50 28.50
N HIS A 102 3.60 -8.18 28.25
CA HIS A 102 2.58 -7.53 27.46
C HIS A 102 3.08 -7.16 26.05
N TYR A 103 4.30 -6.70 25.96
CA TYR A 103 4.91 -6.24 24.70
C TYR A 103 6.16 -7.03 24.38
N LEU A 104 6.22 -7.60 23.19
CA LEU A 104 7.36 -8.33 22.67
C LEU A 104 7.70 -7.88 21.26
N ASN A 105 8.86 -7.24 21.08
CA ASN A 105 9.44 -6.93 19.80
C ASN A 105 10.76 -7.68 19.63
N LEU A 106 10.77 -8.62 18.70
CA LEU A 106 11.93 -9.41 18.27
C LEU A 106 12.16 -9.26 16.75
N SER A 107 11.75 -8.15 16.16
CA SER A 107 11.87 -7.92 14.72
C SER A 107 13.34 -7.87 14.27
N GLY A 108 13.60 -8.22 13.00
CA GLY A 108 14.93 -8.12 12.39
C GLY A 108 15.98 -9.10 12.94
N ASN A 109 15.56 -10.19 13.56
CA ASN A 109 16.39 -11.25 14.06
C ASN A 109 16.46 -12.45 13.09
N ASP A 110 17.10 -13.55 13.49
CA ASP A 110 17.23 -14.78 12.68
C ASP A 110 16.54 -15.97 13.34
N LEU A 111 15.35 -15.72 13.87
CA LEU A 111 14.57 -16.76 14.53
C LEU A 111 14.04 -17.78 13.50
N THR A 112 14.18 -19.07 13.81
CA THR A 112 13.58 -20.16 13.06
C THR A 112 12.30 -20.71 13.71
N LYS A 113 12.11 -20.43 14.99
CA LYS A 113 10.94 -20.78 15.81
C LYS A 113 10.75 -19.70 16.89
N LEU A 114 9.51 -19.53 17.31
CA LEU A 114 9.14 -18.66 18.42
C LEU A 114 7.98 -19.29 19.17
N ASP A 115 8.18 -19.53 20.47
CA ASP A 115 7.15 -20.03 21.39
C ASP A 115 6.73 -18.91 22.35
N VAL A 116 5.50 -18.46 22.22
CA VAL A 116 4.87 -17.44 23.08
C VAL A 116 3.70 -17.99 23.89
N SER A 117 3.55 -19.32 23.95
CA SER A 117 2.41 -20.00 24.58
C SER A 117 2.26 -19.70 26.08
N ASN A 118 3.36 -19.38 26.77
CA ASN A 118 3.36 -19.01 28.18
C ASN A 118 3.18 -17.49 28.43
N ASN A 119 3.34 -16.68 27.41
CA ASN A 119 3.20 -15.24 27.50
C ASN A 119 1.74 -14.81 27.24
N LYS A 120 0.83 -15.30 28.10
CA LYS A 120 -0.63 -15.21 27.92
C LYS A 120 -1.19 -13.78 28.02
N LEU A 121 -0.42 -12.85 28.58
CA LEU A 121 -0.80 -11.44 28.70
C LEU A 121 -0.34 -10.58 27.53
N LEU A 122 0.33 -11.18 26.52
CA LEU A 122 0.77 -10.46 25.34
C LEU A 122 -0.40 -9.74 24.66
N ASP A 123 -0.26 -8.43 24.52
CA ASP A 123 -1.13 -7.56 23.74
C ASP A 123 -0.46 -7.11 22.43
N THR A 124 0.88 -7.09 22.37
CA THR A 124 1.64 -6.70 21.19
C THR A 124 2.77 -7.70 20.94
N LEU A 125 2.78 -8.27 19.73
CA LEU A 125 3.85 -9.13 19.23
C LEU A 125 4.34 -8.61 17.87
N ASP A 126 5.62 -8.25 17.81
CA ASP A 126 6.33 -7.98 16.56
C ASP A 126 7.51 -8.96 16.41
N CYS A 127 7.38 -9.87 15.48
CA CYS A 127 8.45 -10.78 15.06
C CYS A 127 8.78 -10.61 13.57
N SER A 128 8.46 -9.45 12.99
CA SER A 128 8.71 -9.15 11.57
C SER A 128 10.18 -9.29 11.20
N MET A 129 10.45 -9.52 9.90
CA MET A 129 11.81 -9.63 9.36
C MET A 129 12.65 -10.75 10.02
N ASN A 130 12.00 -11.80 10.49
CA ASN A 130 12.65 -13.07 10.83
C ASN A 130 12.48 -14.01 9.64
N TYR A 131 13.35 -13.86 8.66
CA TYR A 131 13.23 -14.50 7.33
C TYR A 131 13.20 -16.03 7.35
N ASN A 132 13.64 -16.65 8.45
CA ASN A 132 13.68 -18.09 8.62
C ASN A 132 12.56 -18.62 9.54
N LEU A 133 11.67 -17.75 10.04
CA LEU A 133 10.54 -18.14 10.86
C LEU A 133 9.43 -18.72 9.98
N LYS A 134 9.18 -20.04 10.12
CA LYS A 134 8.25 -20.78 9.25
C LYS A 134 6.88 -21.04 9.87
N SER A 135 6.76 -20.95 11.18
CA SER A 135 5.52 -21.19 11.89
C SER A 135 5.43 -20.31 13.13
N LEU A 136 4.22 -19.94 13.49
CA LEU A 136 3.91 -19.16 14.69
C LEU A 136 2.57 -19.62 15.24
N ASP A 137 2.55 -20.06 16.52
CA ASP A 137 1.32 -20.40 17.25
C ASP A 137 1.02 -19.31 18.30
N ILE A 138 -0.09 -18.62 18.10
CA ILE A 138 -0.60 -17.56 18.96
C ILE A 138 -1.91 -17.91 19.66
N SER A 139 -2.31 -19.18 19.62
CA SER A 139 -3.59 -19.66 20.16
C SER A 139 -3.79 -19.40 21.65
N GLN A 140 -2.70 -19.22 22.40
CA GLN A 140 -2.73 -18.92 23.84
C GLN A 140 -2.73 -17.43 24.15
N ASN A 141 -2.45 -16.56 23.17
CA ASN A 141 -2.29 -15.12 23.33
C ASN A 141 -3.61 -14.38 23.02
N LYS A 142 -4.64 -14.64 23.84
CA LYS A 142 -6.01 -14.18 23.60
C LYS A 142 -6.22 -12.68 23.71
N ASN A 143 -5.25 -11.98 24.32
CA ASN A 143 -5.28 -10.52 24.53
C ASN A 143 -4.59 -9.74 23.40
N LEU A 144 -4.06 -10.44 22.36
CA LEU A 144 -3.36 -9.76 21.28
C LEU A 144 -4.23 -8.70 20.60
N LEU A 145 -3.70 -7.48 20.60
CA LEU A 145 -4.22 -6.31 19.90
C LEU A 145 -3.45 -6.08 18.59
N GLN A 146 -2.15 -6.36 18.59
CA GLN A 146 -1.26 -6.14 17.46
C GLN A 146 -0.40 -7.38 17.21
N LEU A 147 -0.44 -7.86 15.99
CA LEU A 147 0.41 -8.96 15.51
C LEU A 147 1.13 -8.53 14.23
N HIS A 148 2.44 -8.39 14.33
CA HIS A 148 3.30 -8.11 13.19
C HIS A 148 4.27 -9.27 12.98
N CYS A 149 4.14 -9.95 11.86
CA CYS A 149 5.04 -11.00 11.38
C CYS A 149 5.28 -10.86 9.86
N TYR A 150 5.34 -9.60 9.41
CA TYR A 150 5.69 -9.24 8.05
C TYR A 150 7.14 -9.67 7.74
N ALA A 151 7.39 -10.09 6.51
CA ALA A 151 8.69 -10.59 6.06
C ALA A 151 9.23 -11.76 6.90
N CYS A 152 8.33 -12.60 7.41
CA CYS A 152 8.63 -13.97 7.83
C CYS A 152 8.36 -14.94 6.67
N SER A 153 8.92 -16.14 6.70
CA SER A 153 8.64 -17.18 5.70
C SER A 153 7.59 -18.18 6.22
N LEU A 154 6.46 -17.67 6.70
CA LEU A 154 5.41 -18.50 7.28
C LEU A 154 4.80 -19.43 6.23
N GLU A 155 4.76 -20.72 6.56
CA GLU A 155 4.19 -21.80 5.74
C GLU A 155 2.91 -22.29 6.43
N ILE A 156 1.77 -21.58 6.22
CA ILE A 156 0.49 -21.83 6.89
C ILE A 156 -0.58 -22.07 5.83
N GLU A 157 -1.11 -23.30 5.71
CA GLU A 157 -2.16 -23.59 4.75
C GLU A 157 -3.46 -22.84 5.08
N ARG A 158 -3.87 -22.84 6.35
CA ARG A 158 -5.02 -22.09 6.85
C ARG A 158 -4.70 -21.46 8.19
N TRP A 159 -4.84 -20.15 8.29
CA TRP A 159 -4.68 -19.41 9.54
C TRP A 159 -6.02 -18.90 10.04
N ASP A 160 -6.50 -19.56 11.09
CA ASP A 160 -7.71 -19.19 11.83
C ASP A 160 -7.31 -18.34 13.04
N LEU A 161 -7.75 -17.08 13.06
CA LEU A 161 -7.45 -16.11 14.11
C LEU A 161 -8.58 -16.01 15.15
N SER A 162 -9.50 -16.95 15.21
CA SER A 162 -10.63 -16.95 16.16
C SER A 162 -10.18 -16.97 17.64
N ALA A 163 -8.97 -17.47 17.91
CA ALA A 163 -8.37 -17.43 19.25
C ALA A 163 -7.96 -16.04 19.71
N ASN A 164 -7.88 -15.05 18.81
CA ASN A 164 -7.38 -13.70 19.08
C ASN A 164 -8.45 -12.63 18.75
N PRO A 165 -9.62 -12.64 19.43
CA PRO A 165 -10.78 -11.80 19.05
C PRO A 165 -10.56 -10.30 19.33
N GLU A 166 -9.52 -9.94 20.10
CA GLU A 166 -9.19 -8.56 20.41
C GLU A 166 -8.30 -7.89 19.36
N LEU A 167 -7.89 -8.62 18.30
CA LEU A 167 -6.94 -8.14 17.30
C LEU A 167 -7.47 -6.90 16.59
N LYS A 168 -6.60 -5.87 16.48
CA LYS A 168 -6.86 -4.59 15.83
C LYS A 168 -5.94 -4.31 14.65
N ASP A 169 -4.67 -4.70 14.74
CA ASP A 169 -3.68 -4.48 13.70
C ASP A 169 -2.96 -5.80 13.37
N LEU A 170 -3.15 -6.27 12.14
CA LEU A 170 -2.54 -7.49 11.63
C LEU A 170 -1.65 -7.16 10.44
N ARG A 171 -0.34 -7.46 10.57
CA ARG A 171 0.63 -7.29 9.49
C ARG A 171 1.35 -8.59 9.23
N ILE A 172 1.07 -9.18 8.09
CA ILE A 172 1.61 -10.46 7.64
C ILE A 172 2.06 -10.35 6.20
N GLY A 173 2.63 -11.41 5.64
CA GLY A 173 3.03 -11.45 4.24
C GLY A 173 4.53 -11.34 4.03
N GLY A 174 4.92 -11.41 2.77
CA GLY A 174 6.32 -11.34 2.34
C GLY A 174 6.79 -9.92 2.04
N ASP A 175 8.10 -9.76 1.82
CA ASP A 175 8.70 -8.52 1.31
C ASP A 175 9.02 -8.59 -0.20
N GLY A 176 8.71 -9.72 -0.82
CA GLY A 176 8.94 -9.98 -2.25
C GLY A 176 10.39 -10.18 -2.65
N PHE A 177 11.33 -10.11 -1.71
CA PHE A 177 12.77 -10.22 -1.98
C PHE A 177 13.42 -11.36 -1.20
N TYR A 178 13.28 -11.37 0.11
CA TYR A 178 13.94 -12.31 1.01
C TYR A 178 13.01 -13.29 1.70
N SER A 179 11.70 -12.99 1.74
CA SER A 179 10.69 -13.83 2.36
C SER A 179 9.53 -14.12 1.44
N PHE A 180 9.01 -15.33 1.53
CA PHE A 180 7.85 -15.81 0.80
C PHE A 180 6.90 -16.50 1.78
N SER A 181 6.01 -15.75 2.37
CA SER A 181 4.91 -16.35 3.13
C SER A 181 3.97 -17.12 2.20
N THR A 182 3.53 -18.28 2.65
CA THR A 182 2.52 -19.08 1.95
C THR A 182 1.33 -19.31 2.88
N ILE A 183 0.49 -18.28 2.98
CA ILE A 183 -0.75 -18.33 3.76
C ILE A 183 -1.89 -18.45 2.76
N SER A 184 -2.32 -19.71 2.48
CA SER A 184 -3.32 -19.95 1.44
C SER A 184 -4.70 -19.43 1.81
N VAL A 185 -5.08 -19.57 3.07
CA VAL A 185 -6.37 -19.15 3.62
C VAL A 185 -6.17 -18.36 4.91
N LEU A 186 -6.71 -17.16 4.97
CA LEU A 186 -6.74 -16.35 6.19
C LEU A 186 -8.20 -16.18 6.65
N ASP A 187 -8.47 -16.51 7.92
CA ASP A 187 -9.80 -16.40 8.50
C ASP A 187 -9.81 -15.40 9.66
N CYS A 188 -10.31 -14.19 9.34
CA CYS A 188 -10.52 -13.08 10.28
C CYS A 188 -12.01 -12.89 10.61
N SER A 189 -12.88 -13.85 10.33
CA SER A 189 -14.34 -13.72 10.52
C SER A 189 -14.77 -13.55 11.97
N ASN A 190 -13.88 -13.82 12.94
CA ASN A 190 -14.12 -13.62 14.37
C ASN A 190 -13.37 -12.41 14.95
N ASN A 191 -12.68 -11.63 14.11
CA ASN A 191 -11.86 -10.50 14.54
C ASN A 191 -12.60 -9.17 14.31
N HIS A 192 -13.77 -9.01 14.93
CA HIS A 192 -14.67 -7.87 14.70
C HIS A 192 -14.08 -6.50 15.10
N LYS A 193 -12.96 -6.50 15.84
CA LYS A 193 -12.23 -5.29 16.26
C LYS A 193 -11.07 -4.93 15.32
N LEU A 194 -10.86 -5.71 14.26
CA LEU A 194 -9.76 -5.47 13.33
C LEU A 194 -9.97 -4.14 12.61
N GLU A 195 -8.99 -3.25 12.77
CA GLU A 195 -8.96 -1.91 12.21
C GLU A 195 -8.03 -1.84 10.97
N SER A 196 -6.94 -2.63 10.97
CA SER A 196 -5.92 -2.64 9.93
C SER A 196 -5.51 -4.07 9.55
N LEU A 197 -5.54 -4.38 8.26
CA LEU A 197 -5.07 -5.65 7.69
C LEU A 197 -4.07 -5.39 6.57
N MET A 198 -2.81 -5.72 6.79
CA MET A 198 -1.75 -5.71 5.79
C MET A 198 -1.28 -7.14 5.57
N ALA A 199 -1.65 -7.74 4.44
CA ALA A 199 -1.40 -9.14 4.12
C ALA A 199 -0.98 -9.33 2.65
N GLY A 200 -0.24 -8.38 2.12
CA GLY A 200 0.32 -8.44 0.77
C GLY A 200 1.35 -9.55 0.63
N GLN A 201 1.56 -10.05 -0.60
CA GLN A 201 2.62 -11.01 -0.94
C GLN A 201 2.58 -12.32 -0.12
N SER A 202 1.36 -12.81 0.17
CA SER A 202 1.14 -14.00 1.00
C SER A 202 0.73 -15.24 0.19
N GLN A 203 0.58 -15.13 -1.13
CA GLN A 203 0.04 -16.15 -2.02
C GLN A 203 -1.40 -16.59 -1.66
N MET A 204 -2.12 -15.75 -0.95
CA MET A 204 -3.45 -16.02 -0.43
C MET A 204 -4.46 -16.22 -1.56
N SER A 205 -5.26 -17.28 -1.46
CA SER A 205 -6.35 -17.59 -2.40
C SER A 205 -7.74 -17.37 -1.81
N GLU A 206 -7.86 -17.39 -0.48
CA GLU A 206 -9.10 -17.18 0.24
C GLU A 206 -8.89 -16.28 1.46
N LEU A 207 -9.82 -15.35 1.67
CA LEU A 207 -9.88 -14.46 2.82
C LEU A 207 -11.31 -14.37 3.34
N TYR A 208 -11.50 -14.61 4.64
CA TYR A 208 -12.79 -14.48 5.29
C TYR A 208 -12.77 -13.30 6.25
N LEU A 209 -13.70 -12.36 6.07
CA LEU A 209 -13.81 -11.11 6.83
C LEU A 209 -15.22 -10.95 7.41
N ASP A 210 -15.31 -10.59 8.69
CA ASP A 210 -16.47 -9.96 9.31
C ASP A 210 -15.97 -8.87 10.28
N CYS A 211 -15.40 -7.80 9.71
CA CYS A 211 -14.60 -6.80 10.42
C CYS A 211 -15.20 -5.39 10.22
N PRO A 212 -16.26 -5.03 10.97
CA PRO A 212 -16.95 -3.75 10.80
C PRO A 212 -16.11 -2.50 11.16
N GLU A 213 -15.00 -2.69 11.91
CA GLU A 213 -14.09 -1.60 12.27
C GLU A 213 -12.95 -1.40 11.26
N LEU A 214 -12.85 -2.27 10.25
CA LEU A 214 -11.76 -2.27 9.29
C LEU A 214 -11.74 -0.99 8.45
N ASN A 215 -10.62 -0.27 8.50
CA ASN A 215 -10.44 0.99 7.79
C ASN A 215 -9.28 0.97 6.78
N LEU A 216 -8.28 0.13 7.00
CA LEU A 216 -7.13 -0.03 6.11
C LEU A 216 -6.96 -1.50 5.71
N VAL A 217 -6.92 -1.76 4.40
CA VAL A 217 -6.67 -3.09 3.83
C VAL A 217 -5.62 -3.00 2.73
N ASP A 218 -4.56 -3.79 2.88
CA ASP A 218 -3.57 -4.04 1.85
C ASP A 218 -3.41 -5.54 1.62
N LEU A 219 -3.81 -5.99 0.44
CA LEU A 219 -3.81 -7.39 -0.01
C LEU A 219 -3.08 -7.53 -1.35
N GLU A 220 -2.19 -6.61 -1.67
CA GLU A 220 -1.49 -6.65 -2.96
C GLU A 220 -0.72 -7.94 -3.19
N LEU A 221 -0.54 -8.34 -4.47
CA LEU A 221 0.29 -9.48 -4.85
C LEU A 221 -0.15 -10.80 -4.17
N ASN A 222 -1.45 -11.12 -4.28
CA ASN A 222 -2.04 -12.37 -3.83
C ASN A 222 -2.71 -13.14 -5.00
N ASN A 223 -3.41 -14.21 -4.69
CA ASN A 223 -4.14 -15.04 -5.65
C ASN A 223 -5.66 -14.98 -5.45
N LEU A 224 -6.17 -13.93 -4.80
CA LEU A 224 -7.58 -13.78 -4.45
C LEU A 224 -8.43 -13.63 -5.73
N SER A 225 -9.51 -14.39 -5.83
CA SER A 225 -10.47 -14.32 -6.95
C SER A 225 -11.78 -13.63 -6.58
N SER A 226 -12.08 -13.54 -5.31
CA SER A 226 -13.25 -12.87 -4.75
C SER A 226 -12.93 -12.28 -3.38
N LEU A 227 -13.62 -11.21 -3.02
CA LEU A 227 -13.56 -10.55 -1.71
C LEU A 227 -14.97 -10.09 -1.34
N ASP A 228 -15.28 -10.19 -0.05
CA ASP A 228 -16.52 -9.68 0.51
C ASP A 228 -16.21 -8.61 1.56
N PHE A 229 -16.51 -7.35 1.23
CA PHE A 229 -16.39 -6.19 2.12
C PHE A 229 -17.73 -5.65 2.58
N SER A 230 -18.83 -6.41 2.43
CA SER A 230 -20.19 -5.95 2.72
C SER A 230 -20.37 -5.42 4.16
N ASN A 231 -19.60 -5.97 5.12
CA ASN A 231 -19.61 -5.54 6.53
C ASN A 231 -18.49 -4.54 6.87
N CYS A 232 -17.58 -4.21 5.92
CA CYS A 232 -16.42 -3.33 6.19
C CYS A 232 -16.71 -1.88 5.79
N THR A 233 -17.78 -1.31 6.30
CA THR A 233 -18.30 0.00 5.88
C THR A 233 -17.45 1.21 6.29
N LYS A 234 -16.40 1.00 7.11
CA LYS A 234 -15.46 2.05 7.56
C LYS A 234 -14.18 2.12 6.73
N LEU A 235 -14.07 1.34 5.64
CA LEU A 235 -12.88 1.37 4.79
C LEU A 235 -12.63 2.78 4.26
N THR A 236 -11.39 3.24 4.46
CA THR A 236 -10.82 4.46 3.89
C THR A 236 -9.75 4.17 2.85
N THR A 237 -9.07 3.04 2.99
CA THR A 237 -7.98 2.63 2.11
C THR A 237 -8.11 1.15 1.76
N LEU A 238 -8.16 0.86 0.47
CA LEU A 238 -8.20 -0.50 -0.06
C LEU A 238 -7.18 -0.67 -1.19
N ASN A 239 -6.19 -1.53 -0.97
CA ASN A 239 -5.24 -1.98 -1.99
C ASN A 239 -5.40 -3.48 -2.24
N ILE A 240 -5.87 -3.84 -3.43
CA ILE A 240 -6.02 -5.22 -3.90
C ILE A 240 -5.28 -5.45 -5.22
N THR A 241 -4.26 -4.63 -5.47
CA THR A 241 -3.43 -4.67 -6.69
C THR A 241 -2.85 -6.05 -6.94
N GLN A 242 -2.78 -6.46 -8.21
CA GLN A 242 -2.18 -7.72 -8.64
C GLN A 242 -2.78 -8.95 -7.93
N ASN A 243 -4.09 -9.13 -8.14
CA ASN A 243 -4.87 -10.30 -7.73
C ASN A 243 -5.61 -10.90 -8.94
N LYS A 244 -6.62 -11.72 -8.71
CA LYS A 244 -7.44 -12.35 -9.76
C LYS A 244 -8.92 -12.00 -9.60
N ILE A 245 -9.21 -10.85 -8.97
CA ILE A 245 -10.56 -10.41 -8.63
C ILE A 245 -11.37 -10.18 -9.91
N THR A 246 -12.55 -10.79 -9.97
CA THR A 246 -13.47 -10.66 -11.12
C THR A 246 -14.66 -9.76 -10.82
N HIS A 247 -15.00 -9.60 -9.55
CA HIS A 247 -16.10 -8.77 -9.07
C HIS A 247 -15.74 -8.16 -7.72
N LEU A 248 -16.12 -6.89 -7.52
CA LEU A 248 -15.87 -6.15 -6.28
C LEU A 248 -17.14 -5.36 -5.93
N ASP A 249 -17.71 -5.66 -4.77
CA ASP A 249 -18.84 -4.91 -4.20
C ASP A 249 -18.34 -4.02 -3.07
N LEU A 250 -18.59 -2.71 -3.19
CA LEU A 250 -18.11 -1.69 -2.27
C LEU A 250 -19.29 -0.91 -1.67
N GLN A 251 -19.45 -1.05 -0.36
CA GLN A 251 -20.41 -0.29 0.45
C GLN A 251 -19.66 0.62 1.43
N CYS A 252 -18.68 1.41 0.92
CA CYS A 252 -17.68 2.10 1.72
C CYS A 252 -17.75 3.62 1.50
N PRO A 253 -18.67 4.33 2.20
CA PRO A 253 -18.91 5.76 1.97
C PRO A 253 -17.72 6.67 2.32
N ASP A 254 -16.80 6.18 3.13
CA ASP A 254 -15.61 6.91 3.56
C ASP A 254 -14.33 6.50 2.80
N LEU A 255 -14.46 5.67 1.74
CA LEU A 255 -13.31 5.23 0.93
C LEU A 255 -12.68 6.42 0.20
N ASP A 256 -11.43 6.70 0.52
CA ASP A 256 -10.58 7.76 -0.03
C ASP A 256 -9.63 7.22 -1.13
N LEU A 257 -9.07 6.04 -0.90
CA LEU A 257 -8.14 5.40 -1.83
C LEU A 257 -8.57 3.99 -2.20
N LEU A 258 -8.73 3.75 -3.50
CA LEU A 258 -8.93 2.43 -4.09
C LEU A 258 -7.83 2.13 -5.11
N ARG A 259 -7.06 1.08 -4.84
CA ARG A 259 -6.12 0.46 -5.77
C ARG A 259 -6.57 -0.95 -6.11
N CYS A 260 -7.03 -1.14 -7.32
CA CYS A 260 -7.50 -2.44 -7.82
C CYS A 260 -6.89 -2.78 -9.19
N GLU A 261 -5.77 -2.16 -9.53
CA GLU A 261 -5.05 -2.40 -10.77
C GLU A 261 -4.56 -3.85 -10.91
N SER A 262 -4.39 -4.28 -12.14
CA SER A 262 -3.90 -5.63 -12.48
C SER A 262 -4.75 -6.75 -11.85
N ASN A 263 -6.06 -6.69 -12.14
CA ASN A 263 -7.05 -7.70 -11.77
C ASN A 263 -7.85 -8.18 -13.01
N ASN A 264 -8.95 -8.89 -12.80
CA ASN A 264 -9.82 -9.39 -13.87
C ASN A 264 -11.22 -8.74 -13.85
N LEU A 265 -11.34 -7.50 -13.32
CA LEU A 265 -12.61 -6.81 -13.17
C LEU A 265 -13.21 -6.51 -14.55
N THR A 266 -14.47 -6.93 -14.76
CA THR A 266 -15.23 -6.62 -15.97
C THR A 266 -16.20 -5.45 -15.79
N ALA A 267 -16.51 -5.11 -14.54
CA ALA A 267 -17.27 -3.95 -14.09
C ALA A 267 -16.74 -3.49 -12.73
N LEU A 268 -16.89 -2.21 -12.43
CA LEU A 268 -16.55 -1.62 -11.13
C LEU A 268 -17.59 -0.57 -10.78
N ASP A 269 -18.33 -0.79 -9.69
CA ASP A 269 -19.28 0.16 -9.13
C ASP A 269 -18.67 0.88 -7.93
N VAL A 270 -18.43 2.17 -8.07
CA VAL A 270 -17.92 3.07 -7.02
C VAL A 270 -18.96 4.10 -6.58
N SER A 271 -20.24 3.92 -6.95
CA SER A 271 -21.32 4.86 -6.67
C SER A 271 -21.56 5.10 -5.17
N ASN A 272 -21.24 4.11 -4.33
CA ASN A 272 -21.33 4.18 -2.87
C ASN A 272 -20.05 4.67 -2.18
N CYS A 273 -19.07 5.19 -2.96
CA CYS A 273 -17.80 5.72 -2.47
C CYS A 273 -17.62 7.20 -2.83
N PRO A 274 -18.49 8.12 -2.35
CA PRO A 274 -18.50 9.51 -2.80
C PRO A 274 -17.25 10.32 -2.40
N LYS A 275 -16.47 9.87 -1.42
CA LYS A 275 -15.23 10.51 -0.95
C LYS A 275 -13.98 10.01 -1.68
N LEU A 276 -14.16 9.15 -2.69
CA LEU A 276 -13.03 8.57 -3.41
C LEU A 276 -12.21 9.69 -4.08
N ASN A 277 -10.96 9.81 -3.65
CA ASN A 277 -9.98 10.79 -4.12
C ASN A 277 -8.97 10.15 -5.10
N VAL A 278 -8.54 8.93 -4.82
CA VAL A 278 -7.59 8.18 -5.65
C VAL A 278 -8.24 6.90 -6.15
N LEU A 279 -8.39 6.79 -7.48
CA LEU A 279 -8.87 5.57 -8.12
C LEU A 279 -7.85 5.07 -9.15
N TYR A 280 -7.20 3.95 -8.83
CA TYR A 280 -6.34 3.22 -9.76
C TYR A 280 -6.99 1.88 -10.08
N CYS A 281 -7.52 1.76 -11.31
CA CYS A 281 -8.20 0.55 -11.82
C CYS A 281 -7.67 0.12 -13.19
N ASN A 282 -6.47 0.58 -13.54
CA ASN A 282 -5.80 0.19 -14.77
C ASN A 282 -5.50 -1.32 -14.83
N ASP A 283 -5.21 -1.84 -16.02
CA ASP A 283 -4.90 -3.26 -16.24
C ASP A 283 -6.04 -4.18 -15.76
N ASN A 284 -7.27 -3.89 -16.22
CA ASN A 284 -8.48 -4.68 -15.96
C ASN A 284 -9.23 -4.94 -17.28
N GLN A 285 -10.49 -5.34 -17.21
CA GLN A 285 -11.33 -5.62 -18.38
C GLN A 285 -12.62 -4.79 -18.37
N LEU A 286 -12.59 -3.60 -17.74
CA LEU A 286 -13.74 -2.70 -17.60
C LEU A 286 -14.23 -2.25 -18.98
N GLN A 287 -15.54 -2.37 -19.21
CA GLN A 287 -16.18 -1.91 -20.44
C GLN A 287 -16.78 -0.51 -20.28
N GLU A 288 -17.12 -0.14 -19.05
CA GLU A 288 -17.65 1.15 -18.67
C GLU A 288 -17.18 1.50 -17.25
N LEU A 289 -17.22 2.79 -16.91
CA LEU A 289 -16.94 3.30 -15.57
C LEU A 289 -17.78 4.54 -15.34
N ASP A 290 -18.74 4.46 -14.40
CA ASP A 290 -19.58 5.59 -13.99
C ASP A 290 -18.96 6.28 -12.76
N LEU A 291 -18.56 7.55 -12.95
CA LEU A 291 -17.94 8.39 -11.93
C LEU A 291 -18.85 9.56 -11.50
N THR A 292 -20.15 9.48 -11.81
CA THR A 292 -21.11 10.57 -11.56
C THR A 292 -21.15 10.98 -10.08
N ASN A 293 -20.97 10.04 -9.16
CA ASN A 293 -21.02 10.26 -7.72
C ASN A 293 -19.64 10.57 -7.08
N ASN A 294 -18.52 10.43 -7.84
CA ASN A 294 -17.16 10.47 -7.29
C ASN A 294 -16.46 11.81 -7.61
N LYS A 295 -17.07 12.92 -7.17
CA LYS A 295 -16.63 14.29 -7.53
C LYS A 295 -15.33 14.73 -6.86
N GLU A 296 -14.87 13.96 -5.86
CA GLU A 296 -13.65 14.24 -5.10
C GLU A 296 -12.41 13.55 -5.71
N ILE A 297 -12.54 12.90 -6.89
CA ILE A 297 -11.39 12.26 -7.55
C ILE A 297 -10.40 13.32 -8.02
N GLU A 298 -9.19 13.24 -7.48
CA GLU A 298 -8.01 14.01 -7.88
C GLU A 298 -7.06 13.18 -8.78
N TYR A 299 -6.98 11.87 -8.58
CA TYR A 299 -6.07 10.96 -9.29
C TYR A 299 -6.83 9.80 -9.90
N LEU A 300 -6.85 9.71 -11.22
CA LEU A 300 -7.60 8.69 -11.97
C LEU A 300 -6.69 7.95 -12.96
N HIS A 301 -6.47 6.66 -12.71
CA HIS A 301 -5.79 5.76 -13.65
C HIS A 301 -6.74 4.66 -14.09
N VAL A 302 -7.11 4.67 -15.38
CA VAL A 302 -8.04 3.72 -16.01
C VAL A 302 -7.43 3.02 -17.23
N SER A 303 -6.13 3.20 -17.45
CA SER A 303 -5.41 2.67 -18.61
C SER A 303 -5.52 1.15 -18.75
N ASN A 304 -5.29 0.63 -19.95
CA ASN A 304 -5.36 -0.81 -20.23
C ASN A 304 -6.70 -1.46 -19.83
N ASN A 305 -7.81 -0.85 -20.25
CA ASN A 305 -9.16 -1.34 -20.09
C ASN A 305 -9.90 -1.41 -21.44
N LYS A 306 -11.17 -1.84 -21.44
CA LYS A 306 -12.02 -1.92 -22.64
C LYS A 306 -13.06 -0.80 -22.70
N ILE A 307 -12.80 0.31 -21.98
CA ILE A 307 -13.70 1.46 -21.88
C ILE A 307 -13.77 2.16 -23.25
N GLN A 308 -15.00 2.37 -23.74
CA GLN A 308 -15.25 3.05 -25.01
C GLN A 308 -15.79 4.47 -24.85
N ASN A 309 -16.24 4.81 -23.65
CA ASN A 309 -16.70 6.15 -23.29
C ASN A 309 -16.26 6.48 -21.88
N LEU A 310 -15.59 7.62 -21.69
CA LEU A 310 -15.13 8.11 -20.39
C LEU A 310 -15.67 9.50 -20.16
N ASP A 311 -16.66 9.63 -19.27
CA ASP A 311 -17.26 10.91 -18.89
C ASP A 311 -16.55 11.49 -17.65
N LEU A 312 -15.85 12.61 -17.84
CA LEU A 312 -15.11 13.33 -16.81
C LEU A 312 -15.77 14.64 -16.40
N THR A 313 -16.98 14.90 -16.82
CA THR A 313 -17.65 16.23 -16.65
C THR A 313 -17.81 16.64 -15.18
N ASN A 314 -17.91 15.68 -14.28
CA ASN A 314 -18.05 15.92 -12.84
C ASN A 314 -16.70 16.02 -12.08
N LEU A 315 -15.57 15.70 -12.73
CA LEU A 315 -14.25 15.65 -12.10
C LEU A 315 -13.51 16.99 -12.24
N THR A 316 -14.02 18.01 -11.57
CA THR A 316 -13.52 19.40 -11.70
C THR A 316 -12.27 19.72 -10.88
N ILE A 317 -11.83 18.78 -10.04
CA ILE A 317 -10.61 18.90 -9.22
C ILE A 317 -9.54 17.84 -9.58
N LEU A 318 -9.68 17.21 -10.75
CA LEU A 318 -8.73 16.19 -11.22
C LEU A 318 -7.34 16.81 -11.41
N HIS A 319 -6.32 16.19 -10.82
CA HIS A 319 -4.91 16.59 -10.89
C HIS A 319 -4.12 15.75 -11.90
N GLU A 320 -4.45 14.45 -11.99
CA GLU A 320 -3.76 13.51 -12.87
C GLU A 320 -4.75 12.55 -13.51
N LEU A 321 -4.60 12.35 -14.82
CA LEU A 321 -5.36 11.38 -15.61
C LEU A 321 -4.42 10.51 -16.42
N ASP A 322 -4.49 9.18 -16.21
CA ASP A 322 -3.99 8.19 -17.17
C ASP A 322 -5.16 7.36 -17.72
N CYS A 323 -5.48 7.59 -18.98
CA CYS A 323 -6.49 6.84 -19.72
C CYS A 323 -5.89 6.16 -20.97
N SER A 324 -4.62 5.79 -20.92
CA SER A 324 -3.93 5.16 -22.05
C SER A 324 -4.49 3.78 -22.38
N ASN A 325 -4.36 3.38 -23.63
CA ASN A 325 -4.77 2.03 -24.10
C ASN A 325 -6.25 1.69 -23.81
N ILE A 326 -7.15 2.68 -23.96
CA ILE A 326 -8.61 2.49 -23.97
C ILE A 326 -9.17 2.94 -25.32
N GLU A 327 -10.37 2.45 -25.69
CA GLU A 327 -10.91 2.66 -27.05
C GLU A 327 -11.82 3.90 -27.14
N ILE A 328 -11.35 5.07 -26.70
CA ILE A 328 -12.13 6.33 -26.77
C ILE A 328 -11.74 7.14 -28.01
N THR A 329 -12.74 7.78 -28.63
CA THR A 329 -12.51 8.62 -29.82
C THR A 329 -12.44 10.11 -29.51
N ASN A 330 -13.01 10.53 -28.39
CA ASN A 330 -13.06 11.93 -27.96
C ASN A 330 -12.75 12.03 -26.47
N LEU A 331 -12.00 13.06 -26.10
CA LEU A 331 -11.71 13.39 -24.71
C LEU A 331 -11.88 14.89 -24.48
N HIS A 332 -12.70 15.25 -23.50
CA HIS A 332 -12.99 16.62 -23.13
C HIS A 332 -12.52 16.86 -21.68
N LEU A 333 -11.63 17.81 -21.47
CA LEU A 333 -11.03 18.09 -20.18
C LEU A 333 -11.47 19.46 -19.66
N ASN A 334 -12.01 19.47 -18.44
CA ASN A 334 -12.48 20.67 -17.75
C ASN A 334 -12.14 20.58 -16.25
N SER A 335 -10.85 20.56 -15.92
CA SER A 335 -10.38 20.59 -14.54
C SER A 335 -9.23 21.58 -14.38
N PRO A 336 -9.46 22.71 -13.72
CA PRO A 336 -8.41 23.74 -13.54
C PRO A 336 -7.16 23.25 -12.83
N GLU A 337 -7.31 22.22 -12.02
CA GLU A 337 -6.21 21.63 -11.22
C GLU A 337 -5.40 20.57 -11.99
N LEU A 338 -5.83 20.19 -13.21
CA LEU A 338 -5.16 19.14 -13.99
C LEU A 338 -3.74 19.59 -14.37
N THR A 339 -2.76 18.78 -13.96
CA THR A 339 -1.33 19.03 -14.23
C THR A 339 -0.71 18.02 -15.18
N GLN A 340 -1.25 16.81 -15.23
CA GLN A 340 -0.73 15.71 -16.04
C GLN A 340 -1.84 14.95 -16.75
N LEU A 341 -1.67 14.77 -18.05
CA LEU A 341 -2.53 13.96 -18.91
C LEU A 341 -1.71 12.91 -19.64
N ILE A 342 -2.08 11.64 -19.50
CA ILE A 342 -1.57 10.53 -20.31
C ILE A 342 -2.77 9.86 -21.00
N CYS A 343 -2.82 9.96 -22.33
CA CYS A 343 -3.89 9.41 -23.15
C CYS A 343 -3.34 8.78 -24.45
N THR A 344 -2.30 7.96 -24.26
CA THR A 344 -1.60 7.32 -25.38
C THR A 344 -2.40 6.14 -25.91
N ASN A 345 -2.32 5.89 -27.23
CA ASN A 345 -2.89 4.70 -27.85
C ASN A 345 -4.41 4.51 -27.56
N CYS A 346 -5.19 5.60 -27.72
CA CYS A 346 -6.63 5.60 -27.41
C CYS A 346 -7.54 5.67 -28.65
N ASN A 347 -6.98 5.73 -29.86
CA ASN A 347 -7.71 6.03 -31.09
C ASN A 347 -8.38 7.43 -31.13
N LEU A 348 -7.90 8.39 -30.31
CA LEU A 348 -8.46 9.73 -30.21
C LEU A 348 -8.44 10.44 -31.58
N GLN A 349 -9.61 10.92 -32.00
CA GLN A 349 -9.79 11.81 -33.15
C GLN A 349 -9.87 13.26 -32.67
N LYS A 350 -10.32 13.48 -31.43
CA LYS A 350 -10.50 14.81 -30.85
C LYS A 350 -10.06 14.83 -29.40
N LEU A 351 -9.23 15.83 -29.08
CA LEU A 351 -8.77 16.15 -27.70
C LEU A 351 -9.01 17.65 -27.45
N GLU A 352 -9.87 17.97 -26.49
CA GLU A 352 -10.27 19.34 -26.18
C GLU A 352 -9.90 19.74 -24.75
N PHE A 353 -9.27 20.91 -24.65
CA PHE A 353 -8.87 21.55 -23.40
C PHE A 353 -9.77 22.76 -23.12
N LEU A 354 -10.79 22.58 -22.29
CA LEU A 354 -11.78 23.65 -22.03
C LEU A 354 -11.30 24.60 -20.92
N ASN A 355 -10.84 24.07 -19.79
CA ASN A 355 -10.39 24.87 -18.66
C ASN A 355 -9.33 24.08 -17.87
N VAL A 356 -8.10 24.04 -18.37
CA VAL A 356 -6.98 23.30 -17.80
C VAL A 356 -5.68 24.15 -17.82
N PRO A 357 -5.67 25.36 -17.24
CA PRO A 357 -4.56 26.30 -17.34
C PRO A 357 -3.26 25.79 -16.70
N ASN A 358 -3.36 24.84 -15.75
CA ASN A 358 -2.23 24.28 -15.01
C ASN A 358 -1.62 23.04 -15.68
N LEU A 359 -2.17 22.59 -16.83
CA LEU A 359 -1.71 21.39 -17.52
C LEU A 359 -0.28 21.57 -18.01
N SER A 360 0.63 20.86 -17.38
CA SER A 360 2.08 20.98 -17.62
C SER A 360 2.66 19.81 -18.42
N ALA A 361 2.02 18.65 -18.42
CA ALA A 361 2.49 17.49 -19.16
C ALA A 361 1.35 16.83 -19.94
N ILE A 362 1.57 16.65 -21.24
CA ILE A 362 0.65 15.95 -22.15
C ILE A 362 1.41 14.85 -22.87
N GLU A 363 0.94 13.62 -22.69
CA GLU A 363 1.36 12.45 -23.48
C GLU A 363 0.16 11.92 -24.27
N CYS A 364 0.07 12.31 -25.56
CA CYS A 364 -1.05 11.94 -26.44
C CYS A 364 -0.56 11.28 -27.76
N GLN A 365 0.63 10.69 -27.73
CA GLN A 365 1.19 9.99 -28.88
C GLN A 365 0.36 8.75 -29.24
N ASN A 366 0.54 8.28 -30.48
CA ASN A 366 -0.12 7.10 -31.00
C ASN A 366 -1.66 7.20 -30.95
N ASN A 367 -2.17 8.28 -31.59
CA ASN A 367 -3.61 8.55 -31.73
C ASN A 367 -3.95 8.94 -33.17
N ASN A 368 -5.19 9.35 -33.44
CA ASN A 368 -5.68 9.74 -34.75
C ASN A 368 -5.99 11.25 -34.82
N LEU A 369 -5.27 12.08 -34.02
CA LEU A 369 -5.51 13.52 -33.95
C LEU A 369 -5.13 14.20 -35.26
N GLN A 370 -6.06 14.96 -35.87
CA GLN A 370 -5.84 15.77 -37.03
C GLN A 370 -5.59 17.25 -36.68
N SER A 371 -5.96 17.66 -35.49
CA SER A 371 -5.69 18.97 -34.92
C SER A 371 -5.46 18.88 -33.43
N LEU A 372 -4.66 19.80 -32.87
CA LEU A 372 -4.41 19.91 -31.44
C LEU A 372 -4.26 21.39 -31.10
N ASP A 373 -5.23 21.95 -30.37
CA ASP A 373 -5.21 23.36 -29.93
C ASP A 373 -4.56 23.45 -28.54
N LEU A 374 -3.40 24.08 -28.47
CA LEU A 374 -2.59 24.28 -27.27
C LEU A 374 -2.59 25.73 -26.79
N SER A 375 -3.41 26.61 -27.40
CA SER A 375 -3.37 28.06 -27.21
C SER A 375 -3.64 28.52 -25.78
N ASN A 376 -4.42 27.74 -25.00
CA ASN A 376 -4.81 28.05 -23.65
C ASN A 376 -4.05 27.27 -22.55
N LEU A 377 -2.84 26.77 -22.86
CA LEU A 377 -2.01 25.95 -21.98
C LEU A 377 -0.68 26.66 -21.62
N PRO A 378 -0.70 27.76 -20.88
CA PRO A 378 0.51 28.54 -20.61
C PRO A 378 1.53 27.80 -19.74
N ALA A 379 1.11 26.82 -18.94
CA ALA A 379 1.97 26.02 -18.07
C ALA A 379 2.59 24.80 -18.76
N LEU A 380 2.31 24.56 -20.05
CA LEU A 380 2.75 23.36 -20.76
C LEU A 380 4.28 23.29 -20.82
N TYR A 381 4.85 22.26 -20.19
CA TYR A 381 6.28 22.00 -20.07
C TYR A 381 6.75 20.81 -20.91
N LEU A 382 5.92 19.77 -20.99
CA LEU A 382 6.19 18.54 -21.75
C LEU A 382 5.04 18.23 -22.70
N LEU A 383 5.37 18.02 -23.97
CA LEU A 383 4.43 17.56 -24.99
C LEU A 383 5.02 16.37 -25.75
N LYS A 384 4.35 15.22 -25.70
CA LYS A 384 4.58 14.07 -26.55
C LYS A 384 3.34 13.83 -27.41
N CYS A 385 3.47 14.05 -28.74
CA CYS A 385 2.34 13.96 -29.67
C CYS A 385 2.69 13.23 -30.98
N TYR A 386 3.82 12.52 -31.01
CA TYR A 386 4.22 11.73 -32.19
C TYR A 386 3.21 10.64 -32.54
N GLU A 387 3.32 10.06 -33.74
CA GLU A 387 2.37 9.02 -34.23
C GLU A 387 0.91 9.50 -34.16
N ASN A 388 0.65 10.70 -34.68
CA ASN A 388 -0.66 11.29 -34.91
C ASN A 388 -0.82 11.68 -36.39
N GLN A 389 -1.90 12.39 -36.77
CA GLN A 389 -2.20 12.81 -38.12
C GLN A 389 -2.21 14.35 -38.28
N LEU A 390 -1.47 15.06 -37.37
CA LEU A 390 -1.38 16.51 -37.45
C LEU A 390 -0.63 16.95 -38.69
N GLU A 391 -1.17 17.91 -39.46
CA GLU A 391 -0.45 18.59 -40.55
C GLU A 391 0.34 19.81 -40.01
N THR A 392 -0.18 20.43 -38.98
CA THR A 392 0.46 21.60 -38.34
C THR A 392 0.33 21.48 -36.81
N ILE A 393 1.30 22.05 -36.09
CA ILE A 393 1.25 22.20 -34.65
C ILE A 393 1.76 23.59 -34.25
N ASP A 394 1.03 24.25 -33.39
CA ASP A 394 1.36 25.58 -32.90
C ASP A 394 1.63 25.54 -31.39
N VAL A 395 2.88 25.72 -31.00
CA VAL A 395 3.32 25.80 -29.60
C VAL A 395 3.83 27.20 -29.23
N SER A 396 3.56 28.21 -30.10
CA SER A 396 4.02 29.56 -29.83
C SER A 396 3.41 30.22 -28.58
N ASN A 397 2.25 29.73 -28.12
CA ASN A 397 1.60 30.18 -26.87
C ASN A 397 2.03 29.41 -25.62
N ASN A 398 3.05 28.54 -25.72
CA ASN A 398 3.49 27.68 -24.61
C ASN A 398 4.92 28.05 -24.17
N PRO A 399 5.14 29.17 -23.47
CA PRO A 399 6.48 29.71 -23.18
C PRO A 399 7.27 28.80 -22.21
N GLU A 400 6.61 27.99 -21.43
CA GLU A 400 7.24 27.07 -20.47
C GLU A 400 7.65 25.73 -21.09
N LEU A 401 7.40 25.50 -22.41
CA LEU A 401 7.70 24.23 -23.07
C LEU A 401 9.21 23.98 -23.08
N ARG A 402 9.63 22.81 -22.59
CA ARG A 402 11.03 22.36 -22.52
C ARG A 402 11.26 21.00 -23.19
N GLY A 403 10.25 20.13 -23.20
CA GLY A 403 10.27 18.85 -23.88
C GLY A 403 9.20 18.79 -24.97
N PHE A 404 9.60 18.63 -26.24
CA PHE A 404 8.68 18.56 -27.36
C PHE A 404 9.05 17.40 -28.29
N PHE A 405 8.19 16.40 -28.34
CA PHE A 405 8.40 15.15 -29.06
C PHE A 405 7.25 14.93 -30.04
N CYS A 406 7.51 15.18 -31.34
CA CYS A 406 6.54 15.03 -32.43
C CYS A 406 7.08 14.13 -33.59
N ASN A 407 8.12 13.36 -33.35
CA ASN A 407 8.70 12.43 -34.32
C ASN A 407 8.63 11.00 -33.81
N PRO A 408 8.11 10.02 -34.59
CA PRO A 408 7.68 10.14 -36.00
C PRO A 408 6.27 10.73 -36.15
N MET A 409 6.07 11.54 -37.25
CA MET A 409 4.76 12.01 -37.71
C MET A 409 4.88 12.44 -39.17
N GLU A 410 4.59 11.52 -40.12
CA GLU A 410 4.76 11.76 -41.56
C GLU A 410 3.85 12.88 -42.10
N SER A 411 2.70 13.09 -41.49
CA SER A 411 1.73 14.13 -41.89
C SER A 411 2.19 15.55 -41.54
N LEU A 412 3.10 15.70 -40.59
CA LEU A 412 3.47 17.02 -40.03
C LEU A 412 4.35 17.81 -41.01
N LYS A 413 3.85 18.97 -41.43
CA LYS A 413 4.49 19.87 -42.39
C LYS A 413 5.06 21.12 -41.73
N THR A 414 4.35 21.67 -40.75
CA THR A 414 4.71 22.97 -40.14
C THR A 414 4.58 22.97 -38.64
N ILE A 415 5.60 23.51 -37.97
CA ILE A 415 5.66 23.74 -36.53
C ILE A 415 5.79 25.24 -36.29
N TYR A 416 4.85 25.82 -35.55
CA TYR A 416 4.92 27.23 -35.16
C TYR A 416 5.54 27.37 -33.78
N LEU A 417 6.61 28.18 -33.69
CA LEU A 417 7.32 28.58 -32.45
C LEU A 417 7.36 30.11 -32.32
N ASN A 418 7.57 30.61 -31.12
CA ASN A 418 8.00 31.97 -30.93
C ASN A 418 9.49 32.14 -31.25
N GLU A 419 9.92 33.37 -31.60
CA GLU A 419 11.33 33.68 -31.77
C GLU A 419 12.13 33.32 -30.51
N GLY A 420 13.17 32.49 -30.64
CA GLY A 420 14.06 32.06 -29.57
C GLY A 420 13.48 30.91 -28.69
N GLN A 421 12.26 30.43 -28.91
CA GLN A 421 11.67 29.35 -28.14
C GLN A 421 12.40 28.02 -28.39
N ASP A 422 12.91 27.81 -29.61
CA ASP A 422 13.73 26.64 -29.96
C ASP A 422 15.00 26.51 -29.08
N GLN A 423 15.58 27.65 -28.63
CA GLN A 423 16.74 27.65 -27.73
C GLN A 423 16.39 27.26 -26.30
N LEU A 424 15.12 27.37 -25.91
CA LEU A 424 14.63 26.99 -24.60
C LEU A 424 14.29 25.50 -24.49
N LEU A 425 14.05 24.85 -25.64
CA LEU A 425 13.73 23.42 -25.68
C LEU A 425 14.98 22.60 -25.29
N ARG A 426 14.87 21.83 -24.19
CA ARG A 426 15.93 20.92 -23.73
C ARG A 426 15.94 19.61 -24.52
N ALA A 427 14.78 19.22 -25.04
CA ALA A 427 14.58 18.08 -25.91
C ALA A 427 13.57 18.49 -27.00
N PHE A 428 13.97 18.40 -28.25
CA PHE A 428 13.14 18.71 -29.40
C PHE A 428 13.34 17.65 -30.49
N GLU A 429 12.34 16.81 -30.68
CA GLU A 429 12.33 15.77 -31.70
C GLU A 429 11.22 16.03 -32.69
N LYS A 430 11.58 16.39 -33.92
CA LYS A 430 10.66 16.67 -35.03
C LYS A 430 11.00 15.84 -36.27
N PRO A 431 10.03 15.58 -37.17
CA PRO A 431 10.31 15.01 -38.46
C PRO A 431 11.25 15.91 -39.27
N GLU A 432 12.18 15.33 -40.04
CA GLU A 432 13.12 16.08 -40.88
C GLU A 432 12.40 16.98 -41.91
N ALA A 433 11.27 16.48 -42.44
CA ALA A 433 10.47 17.18 -43.47
C ALA A 433 9.66 18.37 -42.89
N ALA A 434 9.46 18.45 -41.56
CA ALA A 434 8.66 19.50 -40.97
C ALA A 434 9.45 20.83 -40.87
N GLU A 435 8.87 21.90 -41.39
CA GLU A 435 9.42 23.24 -41.31
C GLU A 435 9.08 23.91 -39.97
N VAL A 436 10.02 24.67 -39.41
CA VAL A 436 9.77 25.54 -38.27
C VAL A 436 9.52 26.97 -38.76
N VAL A 437 8.41 27.54 -38.34
CA VAL A 437 7.99 28.90 -38.65
C VAL A 437 7.90 29.70 -37.35
N TYR A 438 8.63 30.81 -37.27
CA TYR A 438 8.60 31.69 -36.09
C TYR A 438 7.49 32.74 -36.23
N LYS A 439 6.77 32.98 -35.12
CA LYS A 439 5.71 33.98 -35.00
C LYS A 439 6.17 35.14 -34.14
#